data_760822070909b8a8c7698037b678b93a
#
_entry.id   760822070909b8a8c7698037b678b93a
#
_cell.length_a   1.000
_cell.length_b   1.000
_cell.length_c   1.000
_cell.angle_alpha   90.00
_cell.angle_beta   90.00
_cell.angle_gamma   90.00
#
_symmetry.space_group_name_H-M   'P 1'
#
loop_
_entity.id
_entity.type
_entity.pdbx_description
1 polymer ?
#
loop_
_entity_poly.entity_id
_entity_poly.type
_entity_poly.pdbx_seq_one_letter_code
_entity_poly.pdbx_strand_id
1 'polypeptide(L)'
;MSKVTNEAKIKNPIIGAVREQLEHRAFWLYLLCDEAGKRGLDWWDFGSAAIKRCGLTHGTNLVKKGKTDSLVGLRKSLFTKPAQMVFEMKILESTDDKLSIDFHYCPLVKAWQ
;
A
#
# COMPACT_ATOMS: atom_id res chain seq x y z
N MET A 1 -18.91 -10.28 14.94
CA MET A 1 -17.77 -9.66 14.23
C MET A 1 -17.94 -8.15 14.24
N SER A 2 -16.95 -7.44 14.73
CA SER A 2 -16.93 -5.99 14.60
C SER A 2 -16.76 -5.61 13.12
N LYS A 3 -17.62 -4.74 12.62
CA LYS A 3 -17.42 -4.16 11.29
C LYS A 3 -16.30 -3.14 11.37
N VAL A 4 -15.22 -3.37 10.67
CA VAL A 4 -14.19 -2.36 10.50
C VAL A 4 -14.71 -1.33 9.51
N THR A 5 -14.93 -0.11 9.97
CA THR A 5 -15.33 0.99 9.10
C THR A 5 -14.10 1.54 8.38
N ASN A 6 -14.16 1.58 7.05
CA ASN A 6 -13.10 2.14 6.22
C ASN A 6 -13.58 3.47 5.63
N GLU A 7 -13.67 4.48 6.49
CA GLU A 7 -14.15 5.81 6.12
C GLU A 7 -13.05 6.85 6.28
N ALA A 8 -12.80 7.61 5.22
CA ALA A 8 -11.80 8.66 5.23
C ALA A 8 -12.26 9.86 6.06
N LYS A 9 -11.43 10.30 6.99
CA LYS A 9 -11.67 11.49 7.80
C LYS A 9 -10.95 12.72 7.25
N ILE A 10 -9.78 12.53 6.67
CA ILE A 10 -9.01 13.62 6.05
C ILE A 10 -9.61 13.94 4.68
N LYS A 11 -10.14 15.14 4.52
CA LYS A 11 -10.76 15.64 3.29
C LYS A 11 -9.88 16.74 2.71
N ASN A 12 -9.07 16.41 1.73
CA ASN A 12 -8.17 17.32 1.04
C ASN A 12 -8.14 16.97 -0.45
N PRO A 13 -8.28 17.92 -1.38
CA PRO A 13 -8.34 17.59 -2.82
C PRO A 13 -7.11 16.86 -3.34
N ILE A 14 -5.91 17.20 -2.86
CA ILE A 14 -4.68 16.53 -3.29
C ILE A 14 -4.64 15.10 -2.76
N ILE A 15 -4.96 14.91 -1.47
CA ILE A 15 -5.04 13.58 -0.86
C ILE A 15 -6.12 12.75 -1.53
N GLY A 16 -7.26 13.35 -1.86
CA GLY A 16 -8.33 12.69 -2.60
C GLY A 16 -7.87 12.21 -3.97
N ALA A 17 -7.13 13.04 -4.70
CA ALA A 17 -6.58 12.65 -6.01
C ALA A 17 -5.61 11.46 -5.90
N VAL A 18 -4.75 11.45 -4.89
CA VAL A 18 -3.85 10.32 -4.64
C VAL A 18 -4.64 9.05 -4.31
N ARG A 19 -5.67 9.16 -3.48
CA ARG A 19 -6.56 8.04 -3.15
C ARG A 19 -7.25 7.46 -4.38
N GLU A 20 -7.73 8.32 -5.28
CA GLU A 20 -8.36 7.87 -6.52
C GLU A 20 -7.40 7.06 -7.38
N GLN A 21 -6.14 7.48 -7.49
CA GLN A 21 -5.13 6.72 -8.23
C GLN A 21 -4.82 5.38 -7.58
N LEU A 22 -4.77 5.32 -6.25
CA LEU A 22 -4.55 4.07 -5.53
C LEU A 22 -5.74 3.13 -5.68
N GLU A 23 -6.97 3.64 -5.60
CA GLU A 23 -8.19 2.87 -5.83
C GLU A 23 -8.22 2.30 -7.25
N HIS A 24 -7.87 3.12 -8.24
CA HIS A 24 -7.81 2.70 -9.64
C HIS A 24 -6.78 1.58 -9.83
N ARG A 25 -5.60 1.71 -9.25
CA ARG A 25 -4.55 0.68 -9.31
C ARG A 25 -4.99 -0.63 -8.62
N ALA A 26 -5.64 -0.53 -7.47
CA ALA A 26 -6.17 -1.68 -6.76
C ALA A 26 -7.26 -2.38 -7.55
N PHE A 27 -8.11 -1.64 -8.24
CA PHE A 27 -9.15 -2.19 -9.10
C PHE A 27 -8.54 -2.92 -10.31
N TRP A 28 -7.51 -2.36 -10.92
CA TRP A 28 -6.77 -3.04 -12.00
C TRP A 28 -6.19 -4.38 -11.53
N LEU A 29 -5.59 -4.40 -10.34
CA LEU A 29 -5.04 -5.64 -9.78
C LEU A 29 -6.13 -6.70 -9.64
N TYR A 30 -7.29 -6.31 -9.11
CA TYR A 30 -8.44 -7.21 -9.01
C TYR A 30 -8.86 -7.76 -10.38
N LEU A 31 -9.03 -6.88 -11.37
CA LEU A 31 -9.46 -7.30 -12.72
C LEU A 31 -8.43 -8.22 -13.39
N LEU A 32 -7.14 -7.93 -13.24
CA LEU A 32 -6.09 -8.78 -13.80
C LEU A 32 -6.10 -10.17 -13.15
N CYS A 33 -6.26 -10.25 -11.85
CA CYS A 33 -6.36 -11.53 -11.14
C CYS A 33 -7.64 -12.28 -11.53
N ASP A 34 -8.76 -11.56 -11.68
CA ASP A 34 -10.03 -12.15 -12.12
C ASP A 34 -9.90 -12.75 -13.53
N GLU A 35 -9.31 -12.01 -14.46
CA GLU A 35 -9.06 -12.52 -15.82
C GLU A 35 -8.12 -13.71 -15.82
N ALA A 36 -7.07 -13.68 -14.99
CA ALA A 36 -6.16 -14.82 -14.86
C ALA A 36 -6.91 -16.07 -14.40
N GLY A 37 -7.79 -15.95 -13.40
CA GLY A 37 -8.62 -17.04 -12.90
C GLY A 37 -9.56 -17.58 -13.97
N LYS A 38 -10.20 -16.70 -14.73
CA LYS A 38 -11.10 -17.09 -15.84
C LYS A 38 -10.37 -17.86 -16.94
N ARG A 39 -9.08 -17.65 -17.10
CA ARG A 39 -8.24 -18.35 -18.09
C ARG A 39 -7.58 -19.61 -17.52
N GLY A 40 -7.99 -20.05 -16.33
CA GLY A 40 -7.50 -21.28 -15.72
C GLY A 40 -6.15 -21.14 -14.99
N LEU A 41 -5.68 -19.91 -14.77
CA LEU A 41 -4.47 -19.65 -13.98
C LEU A 41 -4.83 -19.53 -12.52
N ASP A 42 -3.89 -19.88 -11.64
CA ASP A 42 -4.01 -19.60 -10.21
C ASP A 42 -3.82 -18.11 -10.00
N TRP A 43 -4.90 -17.40 -9.66
CA TRP A 43 -4.88 -15.93 -9.52
C TRP A 43 -3.94 -15.47 -8.39
N TRP A 44 -3.82 -16.27 -7.32
CA TRP A 44 -2.94 -15.94 -6.19
C TRP A 44 -1.47 -16.05 -6.60
N ASP A 45 -1.10 -17.13 -7.26
CA ASP A 45 0.26 -17.31 -7.78
C ASP A 45 0.61 -16.22 -8.79
N PHE A 46 -0.32 -15.95 -9.72
CA PHE A 46 -0.18 -14.89 -10.72
C PHE A 46 0.02 -13.52 -10.07
N GLY A 47 -0.88 -13.13 -9.15
CA GLY A 47 -0.83 -11.83 -8.51
C GLY A 47 0.36 -11.66 -7.56
N SER A 48 0.65 -12.67 -6.75
CA SER A 48 1.77 -12.59 -5.81
C SER A 48 3.12 -12.53 -6.49
N ALA A 49 3.31 -13.25 -7.59
CA ALA A 49 4.54 -13.19 -8.37
C ALA A 49 4.78 -11.77 -8.95
N ALA A 50 3.73 -11.15 -9.48
CA ALA A 50 3.81 -9.79 -10.02
C ALA A 50 4.12 -8.76 -8.93
N ILE A 51 3.46 -8.84 -7.79
CA ILE A 51 3.67 -7.92 -6.66
C ILE A 51 5.09 -8.09 -6.08
N LYS A 52 5.60 -9.31 -6.01
CA LYS A 52 6.97 -9.57 -5.58
C LYS A 52 7.99 -8.88 -6.50
N ARG A 53 7.80 -8.98 -7.80
CA ARG A 53 8.68 -8.30 -8.78
C ARG A 53 8.63 -6.79 -8.62
N CYS A 54 7.44 -6.23 -8.39
CA CYS A 54 7.27 -4.81 -8.12
C CYS A 54 8.06 -4.39 -6.87
N GLY A 55 7.92 -5.14 -5.78
CA GLY A 55 8.64 -4.87 -4.53
C GLY A 55 10.15 -4.94 -4.69
N LEU A 56 10.66 -5.92 -5.41
CA LEU A 56 12.09 -6.05 -5.69
C LEU A 56 12.62 -4.85 -6.50
N THR A 57 11.89 -4.43 -7.52
CA THR A 57 12.27 -3.28 -8.34
C THR A 57 12.32 -1.99 -7.51
N HIS A 58 11.27 -1.71 -6.76
CA HIS A 58 11.20 -0.50 -5.94
C HIS A 58 12.22 -0.52 -4.80
N GLY A 59 12.37 -1.65 -4.12
CA GLY A 59 13.34 -1.79 -3.04
C GLY A 59 14.78 -1.59 -3.53
N THR A 60 15.13 -2.18 -4.67
CA THR A 60 16.46 -2.00 -5.28
C THR A 60 16.70 -0.53 -5.62
N ASN A 61 15.71 0.16 -6.18
CA ASN A 61 15.81 1.57 -6.53
C ASN A 61 15.98 2.45 -5.29
N LEU A 62 15.28 2.15 -4.21
CA LEU A 62 15.41 2.89 -2.95
C LEU A 62 16.82 2.76 -2.36
N VAL A 63 17.39 1.56 -2.38
CA VAL A 63 18.77 1.33 -1.91
C VAL A 63 19.77 2.10 -2.79
N LYS A 64 19.62 2.06 -4.11
CA LYS A 64 20.49 2.80 -5.04
C LYS A 64 20.43 4.31 -4.83
N LYS A 65 19.29 4.85 -4.40
CA LYS A 65 19.13 6.28 -4.10
C LYS A 65 19.70 6.69 -2.74
N GLY A 66 20.43 5.80 -2.09
CA GLY A 66 21.05 6.08 -0.79
C GLY A 66 20.10 5.99 0.39
N LYS A 67 18.93 5.42 0.23
CA LYS A 67 18.03 5.10 1.34
C LYS A 67 18.58 3.91 2.10
N THR A 68 18.42 3.92 3.43
CA THR A 68 18.98 2.85 4.25
C THR A 68 18.10 1.60 4.19
N ASP A 69 18.69 0.45 4.44
CA ASP A 69 18.01 -0.83 4.56
C ASP A 69 17.50 -1.10 5.98
N SER A 70 17.62 -0.13 6.89
CA SER A 70 17.13 -0.21 8.27
C SER A 70 15.60 -0.01 8.33
N LEU A 71 14.99 -0.40 9.46
CA LEU A 71 13.56 -0.14 9.69
C LEU A 71 13.24 1.35 9.72
N VAL A 72 14.12 2.17 10.32
CA VAL A 72 13.96 3.63 10.32
C VAL A 72 14.01 4.18 8.90
N GLY A 73 14.95 3.69 8.07
CA GLY A 73 15.05 4.07 6.67
C GLY A 73 13.81 3.65 5.86
N LEU A 74 13.27 2.47 6.11
CA LEU A 74 12.03 2.00 5.48
C LEU A 74 10.88 2.94 5.82
N ARG A 75 10.70 3.28 7.10
CA ARG A 75 9.66 4.21 7.52
C ARG A 75 9.79 5.56 6.82
N LYS A 76 10.98 6.13 6.79
CA LYS A 76 11.23 7.43 6.15
C LYS A 76 10.98 7.41 4.64
N SER A 77 11.22 6.27 3.99
CA SER A 77 11.10 6.15 2.54
C SER A 77 9.67 5.85 2.07
N LEU A 78 8.95 5.00 2.80
CA LEU A 78 7.61 4.53 2.41
C LEU A 78 6.49 5.22 3.18
N PHE A 79 6.69 5.46 4.46
CA PHE A 79 5.65 6.04 5.33
C PHE A 79 5.91 7.53 5.56
N THR A 80 5.91 8.28 4.46
CA THR A 80 6.11 9.73 4.43
C THR A 80 4.88 10.48 4.97
N LYS A 81 5.01 11.78 5.20
CA LYS A 81 3.87 12.61 5.63
C LYS A 81 2.67 12.49 4.68
N PRO A 82 2.83 12.62 3.34
CA PRO A 82 1.71 12.42 2.43
C PRO A 82 1.09 11.03 2.54
N ALA A 83 1.92 9.98 2.63
CA ALA A 83 1.43 8.61 2.78
C ALA A 83 0.64 8.44 4.09
N GLN A 84 1.10 9.04 5.17
CA GLN A 84 0.40 9.02 6.46
C GLN A 84 -0.99 9.67 6.36
N MET A 85 -1.13 10.72 5.56
CA MET A 85 -2.43 11.38 5.32
C MET A 85 -3.34 10.54 4.43
N VAL A 86 -2.79 9.93 3.38
CA VAL A 86 -3.55 9.10 2.44
C VAL A 86 -4.18 7.90 3.14
N PHE A 87 -3.42 7.21 3.97
CA PHE A 87 -3.85 6.03 4.70
C PHE A 87 -4.34 6.33 6.11
N GLU A 88 -4.35 7.60 6.51
CA GLU A 88 -4.69 8.04 7.87
C GLU A 88 -3.97 7.17 8.90
N MET A 89 -2.68 6.99 8.70
CA MET A 89 -1.87 6.16 9.57
C MET A 89 -1.21 6.97 10.68
N LYS A 90 -1.01 6.32 11.81
CA LYS A 90 -0.28 6.85 12.96
C LYS A 90 0.92 5.97 13.23
N ILE A 91 2.10 6.57 13.26
CA ILE A 91 3.33 5.87 13.64
C ILE A 91 3.36 5.78 15.16
N LEU A 92 3.26 4.58 15.70
CA LEU A 92 3.26 4.33 17.14
C LEU A 92 4.68 4.18 17.66
N GLU A 93 5.53 3.47 16.92
CA GLU A 93 6.92 3.25 17.30
C GLU A 93 7.76 3.12 16.03
N SER A 94 8.92 3.77 16.02
CA SER A 94 9.84 3.73 14.88
C SER A 94 11.28 3.70 15.39
N THR A 95 11.82 2.50 15.50
CA THR A 95 13.21 2.23 15.84
C THR A 95 13.78 1.22 14.85
N ASP A 96 15.07 0.96 14.88
CA ASP A 96 15.67 -0.08 14.03
C ASP A 96 15.27 -1.49 14.45
N ASP A 97 14.73 -1.64 15.67
CA ASP A 97 14.27 -2.94 16.18
C ASP A 97 12.77 -3.15 15.98
N LYS A 98 11.99 -2.06 15.88
CA LYS A 98 10.53 -2.17 15.80
C LYS A 98 9.92 -1.00 15.05
N LEU A 99 9.00 -1.34 14.15
CA LEU A 99 8.14 -0.38 13.47
C LEU A 99 6.70 -0.81 13.70
N SER A 100 5.91 0.07 14.34
CA SER A 100 4.50 -0.19 14.63
C SER A 100 3.66 0.98 14.11
N ILE A 101 2.62 0.66 13.34
CA ILE A 101 1.77 1.64 12.66
C ILE A 101 0.31 1.24 12.80
N ASP A 102 -0.55 2.20 13.16
CA ASP A 102 -2.00 2.05 13.05
C ASP A 102 -2.48 2.65 11.73
N PHE A 103 -3.24 1.86 10.98
CA PHE A 103 -3.89 2.32 9.75
C PHE A 103 -5.37 2.54 10.03
N HIS A 104 -5.87 3.76 9.78
CA HIS A 104 -7.28 4.11 10.01
C HIS A 104 -8.10 4.20 8.73
N TYR A 105 -7.45 4.19 7.57
CA TYR A 105 -8.07 4.18 6.27
C TYR A 105 -7.16 3.50 5.24
N CYS A 106 -7.74 2.74 4.33
CA CYS A 106 -6.99 2.10 3.25
C CYS A 106 -7.74 2.28 1.92
N PRO A 107 -7.18 3.08 0.98
CA PRO A 107 -7.79 3.25 -0.34
C PRO A 107 -7.91 1.95 -1.13
N LEU A 108 -6.96 1.03 -0.94
CA LEU A 108 -6.99 -0.27 -1.62
C LEU A 108 -8.19 -1.10 -1.19
N VAL A 109 -8.44 -1.16 0.12
CA VAL A 109 -9.62 -1.85 0.67
C VAL A 109 -10.91 -1.18 0.19
N LYS A 110 -10.91 0.15 0.10
CA LYS A 110 -12.06 0.91 -0.42
C LYS A 110 -12.42 0.46 -1.83
N ALA A 111 -11.43 0.26 -2.69
CA ALA A 111 -11.66 -0.18 -4.07
C ALA A 111 -12.22 -1.60 -4.17
N TRP A 112 -11.90 -2.44 -3.18
CA TRP A 112 -12.32 -3.85 -3.16
C TRP A 112 -13.61 -4.10 -2.37
N GLN A 113 -14.18 -3.07 -1.79
CA GLN A 113 -15.46 -3.18 -1.07
C GLN A 113 -16.66 -3.18 -2.00
#